data_268987227e7ae2bbae3d51396bab9234
#
_entry.id   268987227e7ae2bbae3d51396bab9234
#
_cell.length_a   1.000
_cell.length_b   1.000
_cell.length_c   1.000
_cell.angle_alpha   90.00
_cell.angle_beta   90.00
_cell.angle_gamma   90.00
#
_symmetry.space_group_name_H-M   'P 1'
#
loop_
_entity.id
_entity.type
_entity.pdbx_description
1 polymer ?
#
loop_
_entity_poly.entity_id
_entity_poly.type
_entity_poly.pdbx_seq_one_letter_code
_entity_poly.pdbx_strand_id
1 'polypeptide(L)'
;MLALLKRNFLLYFRNRSGVFFSLLGALISFILYIIFLQKNLTDAWAQLPNSGPLLNNWLMSGTLAVTGITTSLAALTQLVKDREHQVDKDLYLSNHGKWRLPFSYLVSAIIISFAMQVLMYVLMCGYFREVPTLSLLPEVLLIMLLSSLLSSLVNAIFVYFFQSVDSLGKFATIVGTASGFLVGTYVPLGFLPDFAQLLMKCTPATYIASLYRQVLMKETLSETFKGQDNLLREFQEKMGVQIKWQGLLTKENTYLIVLGGILLASILWIVLVKRTSQKK
;
A
#
# COMPACT_ATOMS: atom_id res chain seq x y z
N MET A 1 12.18 -16.99 17.45
CA MET A 1 11.55 -15.95 16.61
C MET A 1 12.30 -15.72 15.30
N LEU A 2 13.60 -15.46 15.32
CA LEU A 2 14.40 -15.27 14.09
C LEU A 2 14.29 -16.43 13.09
N ALA A 3 14.27 -17.67 13.56
CA ALA A 3 14.11 -18.86 12.70
C ALA A 3 12.76 -18.86 11.95
N LEU A 4 11.65 -18.44 12.61
CA LEU A 4 10.35 -18.32 11.99
C LEU A 4 10.30 -17.19 10.95
N LEU A 5 10.91 -16.05 11.26
CA LEU A 5 11.03 -14.94 10.31
C LEU A 5 11.82 -15.37 9.07
N LYS A 6 12.98 -16.00 9.27
CA LYS A 6 13.82 -16.54 8.18
C LYS A 6 13.06 -17.56 7.33
N ARG A 7 12.31 -18.47 7.97
CA ARG A 7 11.45 -19.46 7.29
C ARG A 7 10.41 -18.76 6.41
N ASN A 8 9.63 -17.83 6.96
CA ASN A 8 8.57 -17.16 6.23
C ASN A 8 9.13 -16.34 5.07
N PHE A 9 10.25 -15.66 5.28
CA PHE A 9 10.95 -14.91 4.24
C PHE A 9 11.42 -15.82 3.11
N LEU A 10 12.08 -16.94 3.43
CA LEU A 10 12.54 -17.91 2.44
C LEU A 10 11.37 -18.55 1.68
N LEU A 11 10.27 -18.89 2.34
CA LEU A 11 9.10 -19.46 1.69
C LEU A 11 8.45 -18.48 0.70
N TYR A 12 8.40 -17.19 1.03
CA TYR A 12 7.90 -16.16 0.14
C TYR A 12 8.79 -16.03 -1.11
N PHE A 13 10.10 -15.80 -0.95
CA PHE A 13 10.98 -15.52 -2.09
C PHE A 13 11.34 -16.76 -2.92
N ARG A 14 11.26 -17.96 -2.36
CA ARG A 14 11.40 -19.22 -3.13
C ARG A 14 10.21 -19.49 -4.05
N ASN A 15 9.06 -18.96 -3.75
CA ASN A 15 7.86 -19.02 -4.61
C ASN A 15 7.90 -17.87 -5.63
N ARG A 16 8.71 -18.03 -6.69
CA ARG A 16 8.90 -16.99 -7.72
C ARG A 16 7.59 -16.53 -8.36
N SER A 17 6.69 -17.47 -8.66
CA SER A 17 5.37 -17.15 -9.19
C SER A 17 4.55 -16.33 -8.19
N GLY A 18 4.53 -16.72 -6.91
CA GLY A 18 3.82 -15.98 -5.87
C GLY A 18 4.36 -14.56 -5.69
N VAL A 19 5.69 -14.36 -5.76
CA VAL A 19 6.31 -13.03 -5.73
C VAL A 19 5.84 -12.19 -6.93
N PHE A 20 5.88 -12.74 -8.14
CA PHE A 20 5.41 -12.05 -9.34
C PHE A 20 3.92 -11.68 -9.24
N PHE A 21 3.07 -12.63 -8.88
CA PHE A 21 1.63 -12.39 -8.74
C PHE A 21 1.29 -11.42 -7.60
N SER A 22 2.12 -11.31 -6.57
CA SER A 22 1.93 -10.32 -5.50
C SER A 22 2.15 -8.88 -5.97
N LEU A 23 2.92 -8.67 -7.04
CA LEU A 23 3.12 -7.38 -7.69
C LEU A 23 2.10 -7.10 -8.80
N LEU A 24 1.29 -8.09 -9.19
CA LEU A 24 0.45 -7.99 -10.37
C LEU A 24 -0.53 -6.79 -10.28
N GLY A 25 -1.13 -6.54 -9.12
CA GLY A 25 -2.01 -5.38 -8.91
C GLY A 25 -1.29 -4.04 -9.17
N ALA A 26 -0.06 -3.92 -8.70
CA ALA A 26 0.76 -2.73 -8.93
C ALA A 26 1.21 -2.63 -10.42
N LEU A 27 1.58 -3.76 -11.03
CA LEU A 27 1.95 -3.80 -12.45
C LEU A 27 0.76 -3.47 -13.36
N ILE A 28 -0.44 -3.94 -13.03
CA ILE A 28 -1.66 -3.57 -13.75
C ILE A 28 -1.90 -2.07 -13.66
N SER A 29 -1.75 -1.47 -12.47
CA SER A 29 -1.88 -0.01 -12.29
C SER A 29 -0.90 0.73 -13.20
N PHE A 30 0.34 0.27 -13.23
CA PHE A 30 1.40 0.86 -14.04
C PHE A 30 1.12 0.74 -15.55
N ILE A 31 0.71 -0.44 -16.02
CA ILE A 31 0.39 -0.68 -17.43
C ILE A 31 -0.83 0.13 -17.88
N LEU A 32 -1.90 0.14 -17.06
CA LEU A 32 -3.11 0.92 -17.37
C LEU A 32 -2.82 2.42 -17.48
N TYR A 33 -1.94 2.93 -16.63
CA TYR A 33 -1.51 4.33 -16.73
C TYR A 33 -0.81 4.60 -18.07
N ILE A 34 0.19 3.82 -18.42
CA ILE A 34 0.98 4.04 -19.65
C ILE A 34 0.09 3.97 -20.90
N ILE A 35 -0.81 2.98 -20.95
CA ILE A 35 -1.61 2.73 -22.17
C ILE A 35 -2.80 3.71 -22.27
N PHE A 36 -3.47 4.00 -21.16
CA PHE A 36 -4.76 4.68 -21.19
C PHE A 36 -4.77 6.05 -20.51
N LEU A 37 -4.11 6.17 -19.34
CA LEU A 37 -4.27 7.35 -18.50
C LEU A 37 -3.26 8.45 -18.85
N GLN A 38 -2.04 8.09 -19.20
CA GLN A 38 -0.96 9.07 -19.41
C GLN A 38 -1.36 10.14 -20.41
N LYS A 39 -1.85 9.74 -21.59
CA LYS A 39 -2.28 10.68 -22.62
C LYS A 39 -3.48 11.52 -22.15
N ASN A 40 -4.53 10.87 -21.62
CA ASN A 40 -5.74 11.56 -21.19
C ASN A 40 -5.47 12.57 -20.05
N LEU A 41 -4.61 12.23 -19.11
CA LEU A 41 -4.23 13.13 -18.02
C LEU A 41 -3.32 14.27 -18.54
N THR A 42 -2.40 13.98 -19.46
CA THR A 42 -1.58 15.01 -20.08
C THR A 42 -2.43 15.99 -20.86
N ASP A 43 -3.43 15.52 -21.60
CA ASP A 43 -4.37 16.36 -22.36
C ASP A 43 -5.28 17.18 -21.41
N ALA A 44 -5.75 16.58 -20.32
CA ALA A 44 -6.56 17.27 -19.30
C ALA A 44 -5.79 18.40 -18.58
N TRP A 45 -4.47 18.26 -18.49
CA TRP A 45 -3.56 19.22 -17.85
C TRP A 45 -2.57 19.84 -18.84
N ALA A 46 -2.94 19.93 -20.13
CA ALA A 46 -2.09 20.48 -21.20
C ALA A 46 -1.66 21.95 -20.96
N GLN A 47 -2.37 22.68 -20.09
CA GLN A 47 -2.02 24.04 -19.70
C GLN A 47 -0.79 24.12 -18.79
N LEU A 48 -0.37 22.97 -18.19
CA LEU A 48 0.75 22.93 -17.26
C LEU A 48 2.05 22.66 -17.99
N PRO A 49 3.08 23.50 -17.79
CA PRO A 49 4.41 23.18 -18.27
C PRO A 49 4.96 21.94 -17.54
N ASN A 50 5.63 21.05 -18.26
CA ASN A 50 6.27 19.84 -17.69
C ASN A 50 5.32 18.91 -16.91
N SER A 51 4.10 18.68 -17.40
CA SER A 51 3.13 17.77 -16.75
C SER A 51 3.60 16.30 -16.68
N GLY A 52 4.54 15.86 -17.52
CA GLY A 52 5.04 14.47 -17.55
C GLY A 52 5.64 14.01 -16.22
N PRO A 53 6.71 14.61 -15.69
CA PRO A 53 7.30 14.22 -14.41
C PRO A 53 6.31 14.31 -13.24
N LEU A 54 5.42 15.30 -13.26
CA LEU A 54 4.38 15.46 -12.25
C LEU A 54 3.43 14.25 -12.21
N LEU A 55 2.96 13.81 -13.38
CA LEU A 55 2.06 12.67 -13.51
C LEU A 55 2.77 11.33 -13.26
N ASN A 56 4.06 11.21 -13.59
CA ASN A 56 4.87 10.04 -13.26
C ASN A 56 4.97 9.87 -11.74
N ASN A 57 5.29 10.94 -11.01
CA ASN A 57 5.36 10.92 -9.54
C ASN A 57 3.99 10.60 -8.90
N TRP A 58 2.92 11.09 -9.50
CA TRP A 58 1.57 10.76 -9.08
C TRP A 58 1.27 9.26 -9.22
N LEU A 59 1.61 8.64 -10.36
CA LEU A 59 1.47 7.21 -10.58
C LEU A 59 2.34 6.40 -9.61
N MET A 60 3.63 6.77 -9.49
CA MET A 60 4.56 6.09 -8.58
C MET A 60 3.99 6.03 -7.16
N SER A 61 3.43 7.14 -6.68
CA SER A 61 2.82 7.25 -5.37
C SER A 61 1.70 6.23 -5.14
N GLY A 62 0.77 6.14 -6.08
CA GLY A 62 -0.34 5.20 -6.00
C GLY A 62 0.11 3.75 -6.17
N THR A 63 1.03 3.49 -7.09
CA THR A 63 1.57 2.14 -7.32
C THR A 63 2.30 1.60 -6.10
N LEU A 64 3.05 2.43 -5.36
CA LEU A 64 3.70 2.05 -4.10
C LEU A 64 2.68 1.68 -3.03
N ALA A 65 1.60 2.43 -2.89
CA ALA A 65 0.54 2.12 -1.94
C ALA A 65 -0.15 0.78 -2.28
N VAL A 66 -0.47 0.53 -3.56
CA VAL A 66 -1.00 -0.77 -4.03
C VAL A 66 -0.02 -1.90 -3.74
N THR A 67 1.28 -1.69 -4.00
CA THR A 67 2.33 -2.68 -3.72
C THR A 67 2.32 -3.08 -2.24
N GLY A 68 2.20 -2.12 -1.33
CA GLY A 68 2.13 -2.37 0.11
C GLY A 68 0.97 -3.30 0.48
N ILE A 69 -0.21 -3.08 -0.10
CA ILE A 69 -1.42 -3.87 0.16
C ILE A 69 -1.27 -5.30 -0.38
N THR A 70 -0.92 -5.44 -1.65
CA THR A 70 -0.94 -6.73 -2.32
C THR A 70 0.19 -7.66 -1.84
N THR A 71 1.38 -7.12 -1.61
CA THR A 71 2.53 -7.92 -1.16
C THR A 71 2.42 -8.33 0.31
N SER A 72 1.87 -7.48 1.19
CA SER A 72 1.60 -7.88 2.58
C SER A 72 0.53 -8.96 2.67
N LEU A 73 -0.53 -8.90 1.84
CA LEU A 73 -1.55 -9.94 1.77
C LEU A 73 -0.95 -11.28 1.28
N ALA A 74 -0.15 -11.22 0.22
CA ALA A 74 0.54 -12.40 -0.30
C ALA A 74 1.50 -13.03 0.72
N ALA A 75 2.23 -12.22 1.48
CA ALA A 75 3.10 -12.71 2.55
C ALA A 75 2.30 -13.40 3.67
N LEU A 76 1.13 -12.86 4.03
CA LEU A 76 0.25 -13.43 5.05
C LEU A 76 -0.47 -14.71 4.58
N THR A 77 -0.52 -15.00 3.29
CA THR A 77 -1.07 -16.26 2.76
C THR A 77 -0.39 -17.48 3.35
N GLN A 78 0.90 -17.37 3.74
CA GLN A 78 1.63 -18.46 4.40
C GLN A 78 0.99 -18.85 5.75
N LEU A 79 0.41 -17.90 6.48
CA LEU A 79 -0.31 -18.20 7.74
C LEU A 79 -1.53 -19.10 7.48
N VAL A 80 -2.31 -18.82 6.44
CA VAL A 80 -3.48 -19.64 6.08
C VAL A 80 -3.04 -20.99 5.55
N LYS A 81 -1.99 -21.05 4.74
CA LYS A 81 -1.41 -22.29 4.23
C LYS A 81 -0.93 -23.21 5.36
N ASP A 82 -0.22 -22.66 6.33
CA ASP A 82 0.25 -23.43 7.49
C ASP A 82 -0.93 -23.91 8.36
N ARG A 83 -2.00 -23.12 8.46
CA ARG A 83 -3.23 -23.49 9.16
C ARG A 83 -3.99 -24.61 8.42
N GLU A 84 -4.17 -24.50 7.10
CA GLU A 84 -4.86 -25.49 6.27
C GLU A 84 -4.16 -26.86 6.33
N HIS A 85 -2.82 -26.87 6.30
CA HIS A 85 -2.01 -28.09 6.41
C HIS A 85 -1.68 -28.49 7.85
N GLN A 86 -2.25 -27.83 8.86
CA GLN A 86 -2.03 -28.10 10.29
C GLN A 86 -0.57 -27.93 10.77
N VAL A 87 0.30 -27.35 9.95
CA VAL A 87 1.71 -27.06 10.32
C VAL A 87 1.79 -26.08 11.50
N ASP A 88 0.79 -25.23 11.66
CA ASP A 88 0.68 -24.31 12.79
C ASP A 88 0.65 -25.08 14.14
N LYS A 89 0.02 -26.24 14.20
CA LYS A 89 -0.06 -27.07 15.42
C LYS A 89 1.35 -27.57 15.82
N ASP A 90 2.13 -28.06 14.87
CA ASP A 90 3.50 -28.52 15.13
C ASP A 90 4.42 -27.37 15.56
N LEU A 91 4.23 -26.19 14.95
CA LEU A 91 4.95 -24.98 15.33
C LEU A 91 4.59 -24.51 16.75
N TYR A 92 3.35 -24.69 17.19
CA TYR A 92 2.96 -24.39 18.57
C TYR A 92 3.57 -25.37 19.59
N LEU A 93 3.77 -26.64 19.22
CA LEU A 93 4.40 -27.64 20.07
C LEU A 93 5.89 -27.37 20.30
N SER A 94 6.56 -26.68 19.39
CA SER A 94 7.99 -26.38 19.44
C SER A 94 8.39 -25.26 20.42
N ASN A 95 7.69 -25.14 21.56
CA ASN A 95 7.95 -24.13 22.61
C ASN A 95 7.91 -22.66 22.15
N HIS A 96 7.23 -22.39 21.06
CA HIS A 96 6.92 -21.04 20.60
C HIS A 96 5.60 -20.62 21.23
N GLY A 97 5.64 -19.77 22.27
CA GLY A 97 4.44 -19.32 22.98
C GLY A 97 3.34 -18.79 22.03
N LYS A 98 2.08 -18.86 22.48
CA LYS A 98 0.85 -18.57 21.72
C LYS A 98 0.87 -17.25 20.91
N TRP A 99 1.70 -16.27 21.31
CA TRP A 99 1.86 -14.96 20.66
C TRP A 99 2.96 -14.89 19.60
N ARG A 100 4.02 -15.70 19.76
CA ARG A 100 5.22 -15.62 18.90
C ARG A 100 4.92 -16.00 17.46
N LEU A 101 4.04 -16.98 17.26
CA LEU A 101 3.73 -17.46 15.92
C LEU A 101 2.94 -16.42 15.09
N PRO A 102 1.76 -15.91 15.53
CA PRO A 102 1.05 -14.86 14.79
C PRO A 102 1.89 -13.60 14.57
N PHE A 103 2.67 -13.21 15.58
CA PHE A 103 3.55 -12.05 15.49
C PHE A 103 4.67 -12.25 14.46
N SER A 104 5.21 -13.48 14.32
CA SER A 104 6.23 -13.77 13.32
C SER A 104 5.70 -13.62 11.88
N TYR A 105 4.46 -14.02 11.60
CA TYR A 105 3.84 -13.81 10.29
C TYR A 105 3.62 -12.33 10.01
N LEU A 106 3.13 -11.56 10.99
CA LEU A 106 2.93 -10.13 10.85
C LEU A 106 4.23 -9.39 10.56
N VAL A 107 5.28 -9.64 11.36
CA VAL A 107 6.61 -9.00 11.15
C VAL A 107 7.21 -9.41 9.81
N SER A 108 7.07 -10.68 9.41
CA SER A 108 7.52 -11.13 8.09
C SER A 108 6.79 -10.39 6.96
N ALA A 109 5.48 -10.19 7.08
CA ALA A 109 4.68 -9.47 6.09
C ALA A 109 5.10 -8.00 5.98
N ILE A 110 5.39 -7.35 7.11
CA ILE A 110 5.90 -5.96 7.15
C ILE A 110 7.24 -5.87 6.41
N ILE A 111 8.19 -6.73 6.73
CA ILE A 111 9.53 -6.71 6.11
C ILE A 111 9.44 -7.01 4.61
N ILE A 112 8.66 -8.01 4.21
CA ILE A 112 8.46 -8.38 2.82
C ILE A 112 7.81 -7.24 2.05
N SER A 113 6.73 -6.68 2.58
CA SER A 113 6.00 -5.57 1.96
C SER A 113 6.90 -4.33 1.79
N PHE A 114 7.70 -4.00 2.81
CA PHE A 114 8.67 -2.91 2.72
C PHE A 114 9.70 -3.17 1.62
N ALA A 115 10.32 -4.36 1.60
CA ALA A 115 11.31 -4.74 0.60
C ALA A 115 10.72 -4.69 -0.83
N MET A 116 9.47 -5.14 -1.01
CA MET A 116 8.79 -5.11 -2.30
C MET A 116 8.42 -3.70 -2.75
N GLN A 117 8.08 -2.79 -1.84
CA GLN A 117 7.89 -1.37 -2.15
C GLN A 117 9.20 -0.70 -2.58
N VAL A 118 10.32 -1.01 -1.89
CA VAL A 118 11.65 -0.51 -2.30
C VAL A 118 12.01 -1.04 -3.69
N LEU A 119 11.79 -2.33 -3.95
CA LEU A 119 12.02 -2.92 -5.27
C LEU A 119 11.19 -2.22 -6.35
N MET A 120 9.88 -2.03 -6.09
CA MET A 120 8.98 -1.37 -7.05
C MET A 120 9.38 0.08 -7.31
N TYR A 121 9.79 0.81 -6.26
CA TYR A 121 10.29 2.18 -6.38
C TYR A 121 11.52 2.26 -7.29
N VAL A 122 12.51 1.40 -7.07
CA VAL A 122 13.72 1.32 -7.90
C VAL A 122 13.38 0.99 -9.37
N LEU A 123 12.46 0.03 -9.59
CA LEU A 123 12.01 -0.31 -10.95
C LEU A 123 11.36 0.88 -11.65
N MET A 124 10.50 1.63 -10.96
CA MET A 124 9.82 2.80 -11.54
C MET A 124 10.80 3.96 -11.79
N CYS A 125 11.72 4.23 -10.87
CA CYS A 125 12.79 5.22 -11.10
C CYS A 125 13.63 4.86 -12.32
N GLY A 126 13.99 3.59 -12.50
CA GLY A 126 14.71 3.11 -13.68
C GLY A 126 13.91 3.26 -14.97
N TYR A 127 12.61 3.00 -14.95
CA TYR A 127 11.74 3.13 -16.13
C TYR A 127 11.54 4.59 -16.56
N PHE A 128 11.19 5.46 -15.61
CA PHE A 128 10.99 6.89 -15.90
C PHE A 128 12.29 7.68 -16.07
N ARG A 129 13.44 7.04 -15.78
CA ARG A 129 14.76 7.69 -15.76
C ARG A 129 14.82 8.89 -14.80
N GLU A 130 14.03 8.84 -13.75
CA GLU A 130 14.02 9.85 -12.70
C GLU A 130 15.04 9.46 -11.61
N VAL A 131 15.94 10.38 -11.29
CA VAL A 131 16.89 10.18 -10.19
C VAL A 131 16.19 10.55 -8.88
N PRO A 132 16.12 9.63 -7.91
CA PRO A 132 15.52 9.95 -6.62
C PRO A 132 16.25 11.13 -5.97
N THR A 133 15.52 12.15 -5.57
CA THR A 133 16.10 13.27 -4.80
C THR A 133 16.53 12.73 -3.43
N LEU A 134 17.84 12.73 -3.16
CA LEU A 134 18.42 12.19 -1.93
C LEU A 134 17.84 12.81 -0.65
N SER A 135 17.43 14.08 -0.71
CA SER A 135 16.79 14.78 0.40
C SER A 135 15.42 14.23 0.78
N LEU A 136 14.67 13.68 -0.19
CA LEU A 136 13.33 13.10 0.02
C LEU A 136 13.37 11.60 0.40
N LEU A 137 14.49 10.93 0.13
CA LEU A 137 14.61 9.48 0.33
C LEU A 137 14.28 9.02 1.76
N PRO A 138 14.76 9.68 2.84
CA PRO A 138 14.41 9.26 4.20
C PRO A 138 12.91 9.33 4.47
N GLU A 139 12.23 10.37 3.97
CA GLU A 139 10.78 10.53 4.15
C GLU A 139 10.00 9.48 3.33
N VAL A 140 10.43 9.18 2.11
CA VAL A 140 9.83 8.12 1.27
C VAL A 140 9.97 6.76 1.96
N LEU A 141 11.15 6.42 2.51
CA LEU A 141 11.37 5.18 3.26
C LEU A 141 10.50 5.11 4.52
N LEU A 142 10.32 6.22 5.22
CA LEU A 142 9.41 6.31 6.37
C LEU A 142 7.96 5.99 5.94
N ILE A 143 7.48 6.56 4.84
CA ILE A 143 6.14 6.28 4.33
C ILE A 143 6.02 4.82 3.89
N MET A 144 7.04 4.24 3.26
CA MET A 144 7.07 2.81 2.92
C MET A 144 6.93 1.93 4.16
N LEU A 145 7.60 2.30 5.26
CA LEU A 145 7.49 1.57 6.54
C LEU A 145 6.07 1.69 7.13
N LEU A 146 5.50 2.90 7.16
CA LEU A 146 4.14 3.14 7.64
C LEU A 146 3.10 2.41 6.77
N SER A 147 3.27 2.44 5.46
CA SER A 147 2.47 1.70 4.49
C SER A 147 2.52 0.20 4.75
N SER A 148 3.71 -0.36 4.95
CA SER A 148 3.90 -1.78 5.23
C SER A 148 3.29 -2.19 6.56
N LEU A 149 3.42 -1.36 7.60
CA LEU A 149 2.80 -1.57 8.91
C LEU A 149 1.27 -1.58 8.80
N LEU A 150 0.70 -0.53 8.23
CA LEU A 150 -0.76 -0.37 8.11
C LEU A 150 -1.37 -1.48 7.25
N SER A 151 -0.82 -1.73 6.07
CA SER A 151 -1.32 -2.76 5.15
C SER A 151 -1.20 -4.16 5.74
N SER A 152 -0.09 -4.48 6.41
CA SER A 152 0.09 -5.80 7.04
C SER A 152 -0.88 -6.00 8.20
N LEU A 153 -1.13 -4.99 9.03
CA LEU A 153 -2.08 -5.08 10.13
C LEU A 153 -3.51 -5.25 9.63
N VAL A 154 -3.93 -4.43 8.66
CA VAL A 154 -5.28 -4.52 8.06
C VAL A 154 -5.47 -5.89 7.39
N ASN A 155 -4.52 -6.33 6.58
CA ASN A 155 -4.58 -7.63 5.93
C ASN A 155 -4.55 -8.79 6.95
N ALA A 156 -3.78 -8.69 8.05
CA ALA A 156 -3.73 -9.70 9.09
C ALA A 156 -5.09 -9.86 9.80
N ILE A 157 -5.85 -8.77 9.96
CA ILE A 157 -7.22 -8.82 10.50
C ILE A 157 -8.12 -9.61 9.56
N PHE A 158 -8.09 -9.34 8.24
CA PHE A 158 -8.91 -10.07 7.28
C PHE A 158 -8.48 -11.53 7.14
N VAL A 159 -7.18 -11.79 6.98
CA VAL A 159 -6.60 -13.14 6.83
C VAL A 159 -6.97 -14.05 8.02
N TYR A 160 -7.19 -13.46 9.18
CA TYR A 160 -7.61 -14.18 10.37
C TYR A 160 -8.89 -15.02 10.18
N PHE A 161 -9.83 -14.55 9.36
CA PHE A 161 -11.12 -15.20 9.11
C PHE A 161 -11.05 -16.33 8.07
N PHE A 162 -9.94 -16.47 7.35
CA PHE A 162 -9.80 -17.49 6.31
C PHE A 162 -9.16 -18.79 6.85
N GLN A 163 -9.71 -19.93 6.43
CA GLN A 163 -9.25 -21.27 6.80
C GLN A 163 -8.63 -22.02 5.61
N SER A 164 -8.89 -21.61 4.38
CA SER A 164 -8.36 -22.24 3.16
C SER A 164 -7.64 -21.23 2.28
N VAL A 165 -6.60 -21.69 1.59
CA VAL A 165 -5.82 -20.88 0.64
C VAL A 165 -6.68 -20.50 -0.58
N ASP A 166 -7.59 -21.37 -1.01
CA ASP A 166 -8.51 -21.07 -2.12
C ASP A 166 -9.42 -19.88 -1.80
N SER A 167 -10.06 -19.88 -0.63
CA SER A 167 -10.91 -18.76 -0.21
C SER A 167 -10.15 -17.47 -0.06
N LEU A 168 -8.93 -17.52 0.50
CA LEU A 168 -8.05 -16.36 0.61
C LEU A 168 -7.61 -15.88 -0.78
N GLY A 169 -7.35 -16.79 -1.72
CA GLY A 169 -6.99 -16.45 -3.11
C GLY A 169 -8.08 -15.65 -3.82
N LYS A 170 -9.34 -16.05 -3.66
CA LYS A 170 -10.51 -15.30 -4.18
C LYS A 170 -10.60 -13.90 -3.56
N PHE A 171 -10.41 -13.79 -2.25
CA PHE A 171 -10.35 -12.50 -1.56
C PHE A 171 -9.17 -11.65 -2.04
N ALA A 172 -7.99 -12.24 -2.21
CA ALA A 172 -6.79 -11.54 -2.69
C ALA A 172 -6.99 -10.98 -4.11
N THR A 173 -7.73 -11.67 -4.97
CA THR A 173 -8.10 -11.17 -6.30
C THR A 173 -8.97 -9.92 -6.19
N ILE A 174 -9.98 -9.92 -5.31
CA ILE A 174 -10.82 -8.74 -5.07
C ILE A 174 -9.99 -7.58 -4.53
N VAL A 175 -9.13 -7.84 -3.53
CA VAL A 175 -8.26 -6.80 -2.95
C VAL A 175 -7.28 -6.25 -4.00
N GLY A 176 -6.69 -7.11 -4.83
CA GLY A 176 -5.77 -6.72 -5.89
C GLY A 176 -6.40 -5.79 -6.92
N THR A 177 -7.63 -6.10 -7.37
CA THR A 177 -8.36 -5.26 -8.33
C THR A 177 -8.92 -4.00 -7.70
N ALA A 178 -9.48 -4.09 -6.49
CA ALA A 178 -10.08 -2.95 -5.81
C ALA A 178 -9.03 -1.93 -5.30
N SER A 179 -7.83 -2.38 -4.94
CA SER A 179 -6.79 -1.52 -4.36
C SER A 179 -6.42 -0.36 -5.28
N GLY A 180 -6.34 -0.56 -6.59
CA GLY A 180 -6.01 0.50 -7.55
C GLY A 180 -7.09 1.58 -7.64
N PHE A 181 -8.37 1.22 -7.46
CA PHE A 181 -9.46 2.19 -7.34
C PHE A 181 -9.44 2.88 -5.98
N LEU A 182 -9.34 2.13 -4.88
CA LEU A 182 -9.37 2.67 -3.52
C LEU A 182 -8.21 3.64 -3.25
N VAL A 183 -7.07 3.43 -3.86
CA VAL A 183 -5.89 4.29 -3.77
C VAL A 183 -5.95 5.48 -4.75
N GLY A 184 -6.88 5.42 -5.72
CA GLY A 184 -7.03 6.45 -6.74
C GLY A 184 -5.91 6.44 -7.78
N THR A 185 -5.41 5.25 -8.15
CA THR A 185 -4.36 5.08 -9.17
C THR A 185 -4.97 4.84 -10.54
N TYR A 186 -6.10 4.14 -10.63
CA TYR A 186 -6.80 3.94 -11.91
C TYR A 186 -7.60 5.15 -12.34
N VAL A 187 -8.23 5.83 -11.38
CA VAL A 187 -8.99 7.07 -11.60
C VAL A 187 -8.67 8.02 -10.45
N PRO A 188 -8.23 9.26 -10.72
CA PRO A 188 -7.97 10.22 -9.67
C PRO A 188 -9.24 10.53 -8.86
N LEU A 189 -9.08 10.80 -7.56
CA LEU A 189 -10.16 10.96 -6.59
C LEU A 189 -11.26 11.93 -7.05
N GLY A 190 -10.87 13.09 -7.56
CA GLY A 190 -11.81 14.16 -7.92
C GLY A 190 -12.60 13.94 -9.21
N PHE A 191 -12.31 12.88 -9.98
CA PHE A 191 -13.07 12.50 -11.17
C PHE A 191 -14.15 11.45 -10.86
N LEU A 192 -14.23 10.98 -9.62
CA LEU A 192 -15.19 9.98 -9.18
C LEU A 192 -16.45 10.64 -8.61
N PRO A 193 -17.61 9.98 -8.69
CA PRO A 193 -18.82 10.45 -8.01
C PRO A 193 -18.64 10.45 -6.48
N ASP A 194 -19.40 11.31 -5.79
CA ASP A 194 -19.26 11.55 -4.34
C ASP A 194 -19.29 10.27 -3.48
N PHE A 195 -20.13 9.32 -3.84
CA PHE A 195 -20.19 8.03 -3.18
C PHE A 195 -18.85 7.27 -3.23
N ALA A 196 -18.21 7.21 -4.41
CA ALA A 196 -16.93 6.54 -4.58
C ALA A 196 -15.81 7.30 -3.86
N GLN A 197 -15.84 8.64 -3.90
CA GLN A 197 -14.92 9.47 -3.11
C GLN A 197 -15.05 9.18 -1.61
N LEU A 198 -16.27 9.04 -1.09
CA LEU A 198 -16.51 8.73 0.32
C LEU A 198 -15.93 7.35 0.69
N LEU A 199 -16.15 6.32 -0.14
CA LEU A 199 -15.56 4.99 0.08
C LEU A 199 -14.03 5.05 0.14
N MET A 200 -13.41 5.80 -0.76
CA MET A 200 -11.96 6.00 -0.76
C MET A 200 -11.51 6.72 0.51
N LYS A 201 -12.18 7.80 0.90
CA LYS A 201 -11.86 8.56 2.13
C LYS A 201 -12.00 7.71 3.40
N CYS A 202 -12.87 6.70 3.41
CA CYS A 202 -12.97 5.73 4.51
C CYS A 202 -11.86 4.66 4.49
N THR A 203 -11.06 4.60 3.43
CA THR A 203 -10.03 3.57 3.26
C THR A 203 -8.66 4.09 3.72
N PRO A 204 -7.99 3.44 4.69
CA PRO A 204 -6.68 3.90 5.18
C PRO A 204 -5.60 4.01 4.10
N ALA A 205 -5.67 3.16 3.07
CA ALA A 205 -4.73 3.14 1.96
C ALA A 205 -4.74 4.43 1.12
N THR A 206 -5.88 5.13 1.04
CA THR A 206 -6.00 6.42 0.35
C THR A 206 -5.10 7.48 0.97
N TYR A 207 -4.97 7.48 2.30
CA TYR A 207 -4.09 8.42 3.03
C TYR A 207 -2.62 8.09 2.84
N ILE A 208 -2.26 6.81 2.73
CA ILE A 208 -0.89 6.39 2.36
C ILE A 208 -0.54 6.91 0.97
N ALA A 209 -1.42 6.75 -0.01
CA ALA A 209 -1.19 7.28 -1.36
C ALA A 209 -1.08 8.80 -1.38
N SER A 210 -1.92 9.48 -0.60
CA SER A 210 -1.85 10.93 -0.41
C SER A 210 -0.51 11.37 0.19
N LEU A 211 0.02 10.67 1.21
CA LEU A 211 1.36 10.95 1.76
C LEU A 211 2.46 10.78 0.72
N TYR A 212 2.44 9.68 -0.03
CA TYR A 212 3.40 9.49 -1.12
C TYR A 212 3.33 10.63 -2.14
N ARG A 213 2.11 11.03 -2.56
CA ARG A 213 1.91 12.14 -3.49
C ARG A 213 2.43 13.45 -2.94
N GLN A 214 2.14 13.77 -1.69
CA GLN A 214 2.61 15.01 -1.04
C GLN A 214 4.14 15.07 -0.94
N VAL A 215 4.83 13.94 -0.86
CA VAL A 215 6.29 13.89 -0.76
C VAL A 215 6.94 13.79 -2.13
N LEU A 216 6.57 12.80 -2.95
CA LEU A 216 7.20 12.58 -4.26
C LEU A 216 6.91 13.70 -5.28
N MET A 217 5.75 14.35 -5.18
CA MET A 217 5.38 15.45 -6.08
C MET A 217 5.79 16.84 -5.57
N LYS A 218 6.40 16.94 -4.37
CA LYS A 218 6.67 18.24 -3.72
C LYS A 218 7.45 19.22 -4.61
N GLU A 219 8.53 18.76 -5.21
CA GLU A 219 9.40 19.59 -6.05
C GLU A 219 8.72 19.93 -7.38
N THR A 220 8.17 18.93 -8.05
CA THR A 220 7.47 19.12 -9.33
C THR A 220 6.24 20.00 -9.21
N LEU A 221 5.47 19.91 -8.11
CA LEU A 221 4.35 20.82 -7.83
C LEU A 221 4.82 22.26 -7.66
N SER A 222 5.89 22.48 -6.88
CA SER A 222 6.42 23.83 -6.63
C SER A 222 6.96 24.50 -7.89
N GLU A 223 7.51 23.72 -8.82
CA GLU A 223 8.04 24.22 -10.09
C GLU A 223 6.91 24.48 -11.10
N THR A 224 5.96 23.54 -11.23
CA THR A 224 4.91 23.60 -12.24
C THR A 224 3.89 24.70 -11.94
N PHE A 225 3.56 24.94 -10.67
CA PHE A 225 2.50 25.88 -10.27
C PHE A 225 3.02 27.20 -9.71
N LYS A 226 4.24 27.65 -10.04
CA LYS A 226 4.78 28.94 -9.58
C LYS A 226 3.81 30.08 -9.88
N GLY A 227 3.29 30.75 -8.82
CA GLY A 227 2.39 31.88 -8.94
C GLY A 227 0.94 31.54 -9.32
N GLN A 228 0.53 30.28 -9.30
CA GLN A 228 -0.81 29.80 -9.68
C GLN A 228 -1.47 29.02 -8.52
N ASP A 229 -1.60 29.64 -7.35
CA ASP A 229 -2.08 28.96 -6.13
C ASP A 229 -3.49 28.34 -6.28
N ASN A 230 -4.39 28.99 -7.02
CA ASN A 230 -5.74 28.46 -7.23
C ASN A 230 -5.73 27.18 -8.07
N LEU A 231 -4.92 27.14 -9.14
CA LEU A 231 -4.77 25.98 -9.99
C LEU A 231 -4.06 24.83 -9.26
N LEU A 232 -3.07 25.16 -8.41
CA LEU A 232 -2.41 24.19 -7.53
C LEU A 232 -3.42 23.52 -6.60
N ARG A 233 -4.29 24.28 -5.94
CA ARG A 233 -5.32 23.72 -5.04
C ARG A 233 -6.30 22.83 -5.79
N GLU A 234 -6.75 23.24 -6.96
CA GLU A 234 -7.64 22.45 -7.81
C GLU A 234 -6.97 21.12 -8.23
N PHE A 235 -5.71 21.17 -8.66
CA PHE A 235 -4.93 19.99 -9.00
C PHE A 235 -4.78 19.06 -7.81
N GLN A 236 -4.38 19.59 -6.64
CA GLN A 236 -4.19 18.81 -5.42
C GLN A 236 -5.46 18.09 -4.98
N GLU A 237 -6.61 18.74 -5.09
CA GLU A 237 -7.92 18.16 -4.79
C GLU A 237 -8.30 17.09 -5.82
N LYS A 238 -8.29 17.43 -7.12
CA LYS A 238 -8.71 16.52 -8.19
C LYS A 238 -7.83 15.28 -8.31
N MET A 239 -6.53 15.45 -8.19
CA MET A 239 -5.57 14.35 -8.28
C MET A 239 -5.40 13.57 -6.98
N GLY A 240 -6.07 13.98 -5.90
CA GLY A 240 -5.98 13.34 -4.59
C GLY A 240 -4.59 13.41 -3.98
N VAL A 241 -3.84 14.49 -4.27
CA VAL A 241 -2.58 14.79 -3.59
C VAL A 241 -2.86 15.13 -2.13
N GLN A 242 -3.87 15.97 -1.93
CA GLN A 242 -4.43 16.25 -0.62
C GLN A 242 -5.90 15.84 -0.60
N ILE A 243 -6.32 15.16 0.46
CA ILE A 243 -7.69 14.69 0.61
C ILE A 243 -8.53 15.82 1.21
N LYS A 244 -9.66 16.14 0.58
CA LYS A 244 -10.57 17.16 1.06
C LYS A 244 -11.65 16.56 1.95
N TRP A 245 -11.77 17.08 3.17
CA TRP A 245 -12.90 16.89 4.08
C TRP A 245 -13.64 18.24 4.26
N GLN A 246 -13.41 18.97 5.34
CA GLN A 246 -13.83 20.36 5.51
C GLN A 246 -12.86 21.35 4.85
N GLY A 247 -11.62 20.91 4.58
CA GLY A 247 -10.52 21.57 3.90
C GLY A 247 -9.53 20.55 3.38
N LEU A 248 -8.52 20.98 2.63
CA LEU A 248 -7.43 20.12 2.18
C LEU A 248 -6.57 19.69 3.38
N LEU A 249 -6.39 18.38 3.55
CA LEU A 249 -5.57 17.84 4.64
C LEU A 249 -4.10 18.15 4.41
N THR A 250 -3.47 18.76 5.43
CA THR A 250 -2.03 18.97 5.43
C THR A 250 -1.29 17.63 5.58
N LYS A 251 0.01 17.65 5.29
CA LYS A 251 0.87 16.47 5.43
C LYS A 251 0.85 15.93 6.87
N GLU A 252 0.96 16.81 7.84
CA GLU A 252 0.94 16.48 9.28
C GLU A 252 -0.36 15.79 9.69
N ASN A 253 -1.50 16.34 9.27
CA ASN A 253 -2.81 15.75 9.55
C ASN A 253 -2.97 14.37 8.88
N THR A 254 -2.41 14.20 7.68
CA THR A 254 -2.44 12.91 6.98
C THR A 254 -1.58 11.88 7.72
N TYR A 255 -0.41 12.26 8.24
CA TYR A 255 0.40 11.38 9.12
C TYR A 255 -0.36 10.98 10.38
N LEU A 256 -1.05 11.92 11.03
CA LEU A 256 -1.84 11.62 12.23
C LEU A 256 -2.95 10.60 11.95
N ILE A 257 -3.64 10.73 10.82
CA ILE A 257 -4.67 9.77 10.41
C ILE A 257 -4.07 8.38 10.16
N VAL A 258 -2.93 8.31 9.48
CA VAL A 258 -2.22 7.03 9.23
C VAL A 258 -1.76 6.38 10.53
N LEU A 259 -1.17 7.14 11.45
CA LEU A 259 -0.74 6.65 12.77
C LEU A 259 -1.94 6.20 13.62
N GLY A 260 -3.04 6.95 13.60
CA GLY A 260 -4.30 6.56 14.22
C GLY A 260 -4.85 5.25 13.66
N GLY A 261 -4.80 5.09 12.32
CA GLY A 261 -5.17 3.85 11.64
C GLY A 261 -4.30 2.65 12.03
N ILE A 262 -2.99 2.84 12.14
CA ILE A 262 -2.05 1.80 12.60
C ILE A 262 -2.38 1.40 14.04
N LEU A 263 -2.62 2.37 14.93
CA LEU A 263 -2.96 2.12 16.32
C LEU A 263 -4.27 1.34 16.44
N LEU A 264 -5.32 1.77 15.74
CA LEU A 264 -6.60 1.09 15.70
C LEU A 264 -6.48 -0.35 15.19
N ALA A 265 -5.81 -0.53 14.04
CA ALA A 265 -5.60 -1.85 13.45
C ALA A 265 -4.76 -2.76 14.36
N SER A 266 -3.76 -2.21 15.07
CA SER A 266 -2.96 -2.95 16.06
C SER A 266 -3.81 -3.45 17.23
N ILE A 267 -4.68 -2.60 17.79
CA ILE A 267 -5.59 -2.97 18.88
C ILE A 267 -6.54 -4.09 18.40
N LEU A 268 -7.17 -3.92 17.25
CA LEU A 268 -8.08 -4.92 16.68
C LEU A 268 -7.37 -6.26 16.47
N TRP A 269 -6.18 -6.24 15.87
CA TRP A 269 -5.40 -7.46 15.64
C TRP A 269 -5.03 -8.16 16.95
N ILE A 270 -4.58 -7.43 17.98
CA ILE A 270 -4.25 -7.96 19.30
C ILE A 270 -5.48 -8.63 19.93
N VAL A 271 -6.65 -7.99 19.87
CA VAL A 271 -7.90 -8.54 20.41
C VAL A 271 -8.28 -9.85 19.71
N LEU A 272 -8.16 -9.91 18.38
CA LEU A 272 -8.43 -11.11 17.60
C LEU A 272 -7.48 -12.27 17.98
N VAL A 273 -6.18 -12.00 18.07
CA VAL A 273 -5.19 -13.02 18.48
C VAL A 273 -5.45 -13.51 19.90
N LYS A 274 -5.80 -12.62 20.86
CA LYS A 274 -6.17 -13.01 22.23
C LYS A 274 -7.36 -13.98 22.26
N ARG A 275 -8.43 -13.63 21.55
CA ARG A 275 -9.66 -14.46 21.53
C ARG A 275 -9.42 -15.88 21.04
N THR A 276 -8.52 -16.05 20.05
CA THR A 276 -8.20 -17.40 19.53
C THR A 276 -7.27 -18.17 20.43
N SER A 277 -6.35 -17.48 21.09
CA SER A 277 -5.45 -18.11 22.05
C SER A 277 -6.18 -18.69 23.27
N GLN A 278 -7.39 -18.20 23.57
CA GLN A 278 -8.23 -18.72 24.66
C GLN A 278 -9.12 -19.92 24.23
N LYS A 279 -9.35 -20.11 22.93
CA LYS A 279 -10.18 -21.20 22.39
C LYS A 279 -9.39 -22.47 22.02
N LYS A 280 -8.05 -22.37 22.01
CA LYS A 280 -7.11 -23.50 21.84
C LYS A 280 -6.39 -23.81 23.15
#